data_774feddf58b9a92c789f837a032de54e
#
_entry.id   774feddf58b9a92c789f837a032de54e
#
_cell.length_a   1.000
_cell.length_b   1.000
_cell.length_c   1.000
_cell.angle_alpha   90.00
_cell.angle_beta   90.00
_cell.angle_gamma   90.00
#
_symmetry.space_group_name_H-M   'P 1'
#
loop_
_entity.id
_entity.type
_entity.pdbx_description
1 polymer ?
#
loop_
_entity_poly.entity_id
_entity_poly.type
_entity_poly.pdbx_seq_one_letter_code
_entity_poly.pdbx_strand_id
1 'polypeptide(L)'
;LKIKKHKSLTMTFCLNTTIIKPENNAEIKNAIILLHGYGGDGNDISLLSLNWKRHLPNTIFICPNGHETCAINPTGYQWFDLTKDDPNYILKESIKAELKLSKFVNEVKKTFSWSCNWIW
;
A
#
# COMPACT_ATOMS: atom_id res chain seq x y z
N LEU A 1 13.23 -17.16 -17.55
CA LEU A 1 12.07 -16.30 -17.72
C LEU A 1 11.19 -16.29 -16.48
N LYS A 2 10.73 -17.47 -16.06
CA LYS A 2 9.92 -17.64 -14.85
C LYS A 2 10.71 -17.28 -13.60
N ILE A 3 11.98 -17.58 -13.57
CA ILE A 3 12.91 -17.26 -12.48
C ILE A 3 13.00 -15.75 -12.29
N LYS A 4 13.03 -14.98 -13.37
CA LYS A 4 13.05 -13.51 -13.32
C LYS A 4 11.79 -12.96 -12.66
N LYS A 5 10.63 -13.55 -12.93
CA LYS A 5 9.39 -13.15 -12.28
C LYS A 5 9.45 -13.36 -10.78
N HIS A 6 10.00 -14.47 -10.33
CA HIS A 6 10.16 -14.72 -8.90
C HIS A 6 11.10 -13.72 -8.24
N LYS A 7 12.20 -13.36 -8.90
CA LYS A 7 13.11 -12.33 -8.40
C LYS A 7 12.44 -10.98 -8.29
N SER A 8 11.63 -10.60 -9.28
CA SER A 8 10.94 -9.32 -9.27
C SER A 8 9.88 -9.22 -8.17
N LEU A 9 9.51 -10.35 -7.55
CA LEU A 9 8.56 -10.36 -6.44
C LEU A 9 9.23 -10.09 -5.08
N THR A 10 10.56 -10.00 -5.02
CA THR A 10 11.26 -9.50 -3.85
C THR A 10 11.11 -7.99 -3.83
N MET A 11 10.08 -7.51 -3.16
CA MET A 11 9.69 -6.12 -3.19
C MET A 11 10.19 -5.41 -1.95
N THR A 12 10.93 -4.32 -2.16
CA THR A 12 11.36 -3.45 -1.09
C THR A 12 10.81 -2.06 -1.36
N PHE A 13 9.98 -1.57 -0.45
CA PHE A 13 9.35 -0.25 -0.56
C PHE A 13 9.76 0.62 0.62
N CYS A 14 9.62 1.94 0.45
CA CYS A 14 9.94 2.89 1.51
C CYS A 14 8.97 2.82 2.71
N LEU A 15 7.80 2.20 2.52
CA LEU A 15 6.84 1.92 3.60
C LEU A 15 6.75 0.42 3.83
N ASN A 16 6.60 0.02 5.09
CA ASN A 16 6.32 -1.38 5.41
C ASN A 16 4.99 -1.77 4.80
N THR A 17 4.95 -2.88 4.09
CA THR A 17 3.83 -3.19 3.20
C THR A 17 3.40 -4.64 3.33
N THR A 18 2.10 -4.85 3.45
CA THR A 18 1.48 -6.17 3.33
C THR A 18 1.10 -6.40 1.88
N ILE A 19 1.51 -7.54 1.33
CA ILE A 19 1.27 -7.87 -0.08
C ILE A 19 0.44 -9.14 -0.17
N ILE A 20 -0.66 -9.08 -0.91
CA ILE A 20 -1.50 -10.24 -1.20
C ILE A 20 -1.39 -10.55 -2.69
N LYS A 21 -0.73 -11.64 -2.99
CA LYS A 21 -0.52 -12.08 -4.37
C LYS A 21 -1.74 -12.80 -4.93
N PRO A 22 -1.90 -12.84 -6.27
CA PRO A 22 -2.90 -13.69 -6.89
C PRO A 22 -2.71 -15.16 -6.48
N GLU A 23 -3.82 -15.89 -6.42
CA GLU A 23 -3.77 -17.32 -6.12
C GLU A 23 -3.20 -18.11 -7.30
N ASN A 24 -2.63 -19.30 -6.98
CA ASN A 24 -2.13 -20.24 -7.98
C ASN A 24 -1.05 -19.66 -8.90
N ASN A 25 -0.30 -18.68 -8.40
CA ASN A 25 0.73 -17.99 -9.18
C ASN A 25 0.20 -17.40 -10.48
N ALA A 26 -1.07 -16.95 -10.50
CA ALA A 26 -1.65 -16.31 -11.66
C ALA A 26 -0.84 -15.08 -12.06
N GLU A 27 -0.85 -14.77 -13.33
CA GLU A 27 -0.17 -13.61 -13.86
C GLU A 27 -0.73 -12.33 -13.25
N ILE A 28 0.16 -11.42 -12.85
CA ILE A 28 -0.23 -10.12 -12.28
C ILE A 28 -0.46 -9.16 -13.44
N LYS A 29 -1.72 -8.75 -13.62
CA LYS A 29 -2.12 -7.77 -14.65
C LYS A 29 -2.54 -6.45 -14.05
N ASN A 30 -2.94 -6.45 -12.79
CA ASN A 30 -3.41 -5.25 -12.10
C ASN A 30 -2.80 -5.20 -10.71
N ALA A 31 -2.61 -3.99 -10.21
CA ALA A 31 -2.22 -3.74 -8.83
C ALA A 31 -3.23 -2.79 -8.19
N ILE A 32 -3.69 -3.13 -7.00
CA ILE A 32 -4.54 -2.26 -6.20
C ILE A 32 -3.78 -1.90 -4.93
N ILE A 33 -3.63 -0.61 -4.70
CA ILE A 33 -3.04 -0.09 -3.47
C ILE A 33 -4.17 0.24 -2.51
N LEU A 34 -4.16 -0.38 -1.33
CA LEU A 34 -5.15 -0.14 -0.28
C LEU A 34 -4.51 0.64 0.85
N LEU A 35 -5.08 1.79 1.16
CA LEU A 35 -4.59 2.64 2.24
C LEU A 35 -5.52 2.54 3.45
N HIS A 36 -4.96 2.25 4.61
CA HIS A 36 -5.72 2.14 5.85
C HIS A 36 -6.10 3.51 6.41
N GLY A 37 -7.06 3.51 7.32
CA GLY A 37 -7.47 4.71 8.05
C GLY A 37 -6.62 4.96 9.30
N TYR A 38 -6.98 6.01 10.04
CA TYR A 38 -6.28 6.42 11.25
C TYR A 38 -6.28 5.29 12.29
N GLY A 39 -5.09 4.95 12.76
CA GLY A 39 -4.93 3.89 13.77
C GLY A 39 -4.94 2.46 13.24
N GLY A 40 -5.12 2.28 11.93
CA GLY A 40 -5.06 0.98 11.29
C GLY A 40 -3.67 0.62 10.79
N ASP A 41 -3.61 -0.42 9.95
CA ASP A 41 -2.38 -0.84 9.30
C ASP A 41 -2.67 -1.54 7.97
N GLY A 42 -1.61 -1.83 7.23
CA GLY A 42 -1.73 -2.51 5.95
C GLY A 42 -2.29 -3.93 6.07
N ASN A 43 -1.98 -4.61 7.15
CA ASN A 43 -2.48 -5.97 7.37
C ASN A 43 -4.00 -5.98 7.54
N ASP A 44 -4.54 -5.05 8.31
CA ASP A 44 -5.99 -4.95 8.50
C ASP A 44 -6.72 -4.63 7.22
N ILE A 45 -6.26 -3.62 6.48
CA ILE A 45 -6.92 -3.22 5.23
C ILE A 45 -6.80 -4.32 4.15
N SER A 46 -5.76 -5.15 4.22
CA SER A 46 -5.57 -6.23 3.27
C SER A 46 -6.68 -7.28 3.33
N LEU A 47 -7.43 -7.34 4.43
CA LEU A 47 -8.54 -8.27 4.57
C LEU A 47 -9.64 -8.03 3.53
N LEU A 48 -9.76 -6.83 3.00
CA LEU A 48 -10.69 -6.54 1.89
C LEU A 48 -10.39 -7.39 0.66
N SER A 49 -9.13 -7.73 0.45
CA SER A 49 -8.73 -8.55 -0.69
C SER A 49 -9.38 -9.94 -0.66
N LEU A 50 -9.70 -10.47 0.52
CA LEU A 50 -10.31 -11.80 0.64
C LEU A 50 -11.66 -11.87 -0.08
N ASN A 51 -12.42 -10.78 -0.06
CA ASN A 51 -13.70 -10.71 -0.75
C ASN A 51 -13.54 -10.42 -2.24
N TRP A 52 -12.46 -9.76 -2.64
CA TRP A 52 -12.26 -9.27 -4.00
C TRP A 52 -11.45 -10.22 -4.89
N LYS A 53 -10.60 -11.06 -4.30
CA LYS A 53 -9.67 -11.93 -5.03
C LYS A 53 -10.34 -12.79 -6.09
N ARG A 54 -11.46 -13.38 -5.76
CA ARG A 54 -12.18 -14.26 -6.69
C ARG A 54 -12.72 -13.54 -7.92
N HIS A 55 -12.96 -12.23 -7.80
CA HIS A 55 -13.43 -11.39 -8.89
C HIS A 55 -12.28 -10.69 -9.62
N LEU A 56 -11.08 -10.71 -9.04
CA LEU A 56 -9.90 -10.03 -9.55
C LEU A 56 -8.70 -11.00 -9.54
N PRO A 57 -8.77 -12.08 -10.34
CA PRO A 57 -7.80 -13.18 -10.22
C PRO A 57 -6.39 -12.84 -10.65
N ASN A 58 -6.19 -11.74 -11.38
CA ASN A 58 -4.87 -11.31 -11.87
C ASN A 58 -4.40 -10.03 -11.17
N THR A 59 -4.86 -9.81 -9.95
CA THR A 59 -4.58 -8.59 -9.19
C THR A 59 -3.70 -8.89 -7.99
N ILE A 60 -2.68 -8.07 -7.79
CA ILE A 60 -1.91 -8.02 -6.56
C ILE A 60 -2.42 -6.86 -5.71
N PHE A 61 -2.60 -7.10 -4.41
CA PHE A 61 -3.03 -6.06 -3.46
C PHE A 61 -1.81 -5.62 -2.64
N ILE A 62 -1.58 -4.33 -2.58
CA ILE A 62 -0.40 -3.72 -1.98
C ILE A 62 -0.88 -2.74 -0.92
N CYS A 63 -0.61 -3.06 0.34
CA CYS A 63 -1.23 -2.40 1.49
C CYS A 63 -0.15 -1.86 2.42
N PRO A 64 0.30 -0.60 2.22
CA PRO A 64 1.35 -0.03 3.05
C PRO A 64 0.82 0.41 4.41
N ASN A 65 1.70 0.39 5.42
CA ASN A 65 1.48 1.09 6.66
C ASN A 65 1.76 2.58 6.47
N GLY A 66 1.05 3.42 7.20
CA GLY A 66 1.38 4.83 7.28
C GLY A 66 2.82 5.01 7.76
N HIS A 67 3.40 6.17 7.47
CA HIS A 67 4.81 6.44 7.76
C HIS A 67 5.08 6.80 9.23
N GLU A 68 4.04 6.94 10.06
CA GLU A 68 4.17 7.27 11.47
C GLU A 68 3.36 6.29 12.33
N THR A 69 3.86 6.03 13.55
CA THR A 69 3.07 5.32 14.56
C THR A 69 1.90 6.21 14.99
N CYS A 70 0.73 5.63 15.16
CA CYS A 70 -0.46 6.38 15.53
C CYS A 70 -0.36 6.92 16.96
N ALA A 71 -0.74 8.18 17.15
CA ALA A 71 -0.67 8.86 18.43
C ALA A 71 -1.56 8.22 19.51
N ILE A 72 -2.71 7.68 19.10
CA ILE A 72 -3.67 7.08 20.05
C ILE A 72 -3.71 5.56 20.01
N ASN A 73 -2.98 4.94 19.09
CA ASN A 73 -2.91 3.48 18.98
C ASN A 73 -1.47 3.06 18.65
N PRO A 74 -0.65 2.72 19.66
CA PRO A 74 0.78 2.43 19.45
C PRO A 74 1.06 1.24 18.54
N THR A 75 0.09 0.37 18.31
CA THR A 75 0.23 -0.78 17.41
C THR A 75 -0.25 -0.50 15.99
N GLY A 76 -0.84 0.67 15.77
CA GLY A 76 -1.31 1.11 14.46
C GLY A 76 -0.51 2.30 13.93
N TYR A 77 -0.91 2.79 12.77
CA TYR A 77 -0.20 3.83 12.03
C TYR A 77 -1.12 4.98 11.66
N GLN A 78 -0.50 6.06 11.24
CA GLN A 78 -1.21 7.28 10.80
C GLN A 78 -0.47 7.92 9.64
N TRP A 79 -1.21 8.69 8.85
CA TRP A 79 -0.63 9.53 7.81
C TRP A 79 -0.29 10.90 8.37
N PHE A 80 -1.05 11.36 9.33
CA PHE A 80 -0.72 12.46 10.23
C PHE A 80 -1.65 12.38 11.45
N ASP A 81 -1.31 13.14 12.50
CA ASP A 81 -2.02 13.06 13.78
C ASP A 81 -3.36 13.83 13.72
N LEU A 82 -4.47 13.08 13.75
CA LEU A 82 -5.82 13.65 13.68
C LEU A 82 -6.28 14.25 15.02
N THR A 83 -5.51 14.09 16.10
CA THR A 83 -5.84 14.71 17.38
C THR A 83 -5.45 16.20 17.44
N LYS A 84 -4.65 16.65 16.49
CA LYS A 84 -4.20 18.04 16.40
C LYS A 84 -5.08 18.81 15.44
N ASP A 85 -5.74 19.84 15.99
CA ASP A 85 -6.70 20.67 15.25
C ASP A 85 -6.08 22.03 14.89
N ASP A 86 -4.86 22.02 14.40
CA ASP A 86 -4.15 23.20 13.93
C ASP A 86 -4.08 23.16 12.40
N PRO A 87 -4.68 24.13 11.69
CA PRO A 87 -4.67 24.14 10.23
C PRO A 87 -3.25 24.14 9.63
N ASN A 88 -2.30 24.81 10.26
CA ASN A 88 -0.92 24.84 9.76
C ASN A 88 -0.26 23.47 9.91
N TYR A 89 -0.50 22.79 11.02
CA TYR A 89 -0.02 21.42 11.22
C TYR A 89 -0.62 20.49 10.17
N ILE A 90 -1.94 20.53 10.01
CA ILE A 90 -2.66 19.66 9.05
C ILE A 90 -2.12 19.88 7.65
N LEU A 91 -1.98 21.12 7.21
CA LEU A 91 -1.46 21.42 5.88
C LEU A 91 -0.03 20.87 5.69
N LYS A 92 0.85 21.13 6.64
CA LYS A 92 2.25 20.69 6.57
C LYS A 92 2.36 19.17 6.55
N GLU A 93 1.65 18.50 7.43
CA GLU A 93 1.76 17.05 7.57
C GLU A 93 1.02 16.30 6.46
N SER A 94 -0.04 16.86 5.90
CA SER A 94 -0.70 16.27 4.73
C SER A 94 0.18 16.32 3.50
N ILE A 95 0.92 17.41 3.31
CA ILE A 95 1.91 17.53 2.22
C ILE A 95 3.02 16.48 2.41
N LYS A 96 3.50 16.32 3.63
CA LYS A 96 4.52 15.32 3.96
C LYS A 96 4.02 13.90 3.67
N ALA A 97 2.79 13.59 4.06
CA ALA A 97 2.17 12.30 3.79
C ALA A 97 2.03 12.07 2.28
N GLU A 98 1.61 13.08 1.54
CA GLU A 98 1.50 13.01 0.09
C GLU A 98 2.84 12.71 -0.58
N LEU A 99 3.91 13.35 -0.14
CA LEU A 99 5.24 13.08 -0.67
C LEU A 99 5.69 11.64 -0.40
N LYS A 100 5.43 11.13 0.80
CA LYS A 100 5.72 9.74 1.15
C LYS A 100 4.95 8.76 0.28
N LEU A 101 3.66 9.01 0.10
CA LEU A 101 2.81 8.17 -0.74
C LEU A 101 3.21 8.25 -2.21
N SER A 102 3.54 9.43 -2.72
CA SER A 102 4.00 9.59 -4.10
C SER A 102 5.25 8.77 -4.37
N LYS A 103 6.21 8.81 -3.44
CA LYS A 103 7.41 7.99 -3.54
C LYS A 103 7.06 6.50 -3.57
N PHE A 104 6.20 6.07 -2.66
CA PHE A 104 5.74 4.68 -2.57
C PHE A 104 5.07 4.24 -3.87
N VAL A 105 4.14 5.03 -4.38
CA VAL A 105 3.42 4.72 -5.63
C VAL A 105 4.37 4.60 -6.80
N ASN A 106 5.36 5.47 -6.88
CA ASN A 106 6.37 5.40 -7.94
C ASN A 106 7.21 4.12 -7.83
N GLU A 107 7.54 3.68 -6.63
CA GLU A 107 8.22 2.40 -6.41
C GLU A 107 7.37 1.23 -6.88
N VAL A 108 6.07 1.25 -6.58
CA VAL A 108 5.13 0.23 -7.03
C VAL A 108 5.02 0.23 -8.56
N LYS A 109 4.87 1.40 -9.17
CA LYS A 109 4.82 1.54 -10.63
C LYS A 109 6.07 0.98 -11.30
N LYS A 110 7.24 1.25 -10.75
CA LYS A 110 8.49 0.70 -11.28
C LYS A 110 8.52 -0.83 -11.23
N THR A 111 8.05 -1.39 -10.13
CA THR A 111 8.02 -2.84 -9.94
C THR A 111 7.11 -3.51 -10.96
N PHE A 112 5.99 -2.91 -11.32
CA PHE A 112 4.98 -3.49 -12.20
C PHE A 112 4.77 -2.71 -13.50
N SER A 113 5.75 -1.91 -13.93
CA SER A 113 5.62 -1.03 -15.09
C SER A 113 5.29 -1.76 -16.39
N TRP A 114 5.58 -3.04 -16.44
CA TRP A 114 5.45 -3.85 -17.65
C TRP A 114 4.06 -4.47 -17.85
N SER A 115 3.18 -4.44 -16.87
CA SER A 115 1.95 -5.25 -16.96
C SER A 115 0.73 -4.68 -16.26
N CYS A 116 0.83 -3.66 -15.43
CA CYS A 116 -0.27 -3.27 -14.55
C CYS A 116 -1.05 -2.05 -15.01
N ASN A 117 -2.38 -2.14 -14.90
CA ASN A 117 -3.27 -0.99 -14.87
C ASN A 117 -3.40 -0.53 -13.41
N TRP A 118 -3.43 0.78 -13.20
CA TRP A 118 -3.41 1.35 -11.86
C TRP A 118 -4.82 1.73 -11.42
N ILE A 119 -5.22 1.20 -10.27
CA ILE A 119 -6.53 1.43 -9.66
C ILE A 119 -6.30 1.94 -8.24
N TRP A 120 -6.94 3.02 -7.91
CA TRP A 120 -6.84 3.67 -6.60
C TRP A 120 -7.99 3.30 -5.68
#